data_d86e707c24b167e57e6505350f5ac8b0
#
_entry.id   d86e707c24b167e57e6505350f5ac8b0
#
_cell.length_a   1.000
_cell.length_b   1.000
_cell.length_c   1.000
_cell.angle_alpha   90.00
_cell.angle_beta   90.00
_cell.angle_gamma   90.00
#
_symmetry.space_group_name_H-M   'P 1'
#
loop_
_entity.id
_entity.type
_entity.pdbx_description
1 polymer ?
#
loop_
_entity_poly.entity_id
_entity_poly.type
_entity_poly.pdbx_seq_one_letter_code
_entity_poly.pdbx_strand_id
1 'polypeptide(L)'
;MKICRQALAALVLVMMLTALFAGGAQPEAAGLIPAPWDKLAHFTVFAVLAVLMHSGLGMSRVLAVVLVMLVGAADELHQMSLPGRFPGLDDLLADLAGALCGVWLTRWLPVLRPR
;
A
#
# COMPACT_ATOMS: atom_id res chain seq x y z
N MET A 1 -5.01 3.90 25.04
CA MET A 1 -4.56 4.67 23.86
C MET A 1 -3.82 3.82 22.82
N LYS A 2 -2.93 2.95 23.22
CA LYS A 2 -2.17 2.07 22.30
C LYS A 2 -3.10 1.11 21.53
N ILE A 3 -3.99 0.42 22.24
CA ILE A 3 -4.97 -0.51 21.63
C ILE A 3 -5.89 0.22 20.65
N CYS A 4 -6.34 1.43 21.01
CA CYS A 4 -7.22 2.21 20.16
C CYS A 4 -6.52 2.63 18.84
N ARG A 5 -5.25 3.00 18.91
CA ARG A 5 -4.43 3.34 17.74
C ARG A 5 -4.24 2.14 16.82
N GLN A 6 -3.92 0.97 17.39
CA GLN A 6 -3.76 -0.25 16.62
C GLN A 6 -5.07 -0.69 15.96
N ALA A 7 -6.18 -0.60 16.68
CA ALA A 7 -7.50 -0.92 16.12
C ALA A 7 -7.87 0.01 14.97
N LEU A 8 -7.61 1.31 15.12
CA LEU A 8 -7.85 2.28 14.04
C LEU A 8 -6.95 1.99 12.83
N ALA A 9 -5.67 1.73 13.05
CA ALA A 9 -4.74 1.40 11.97
C ALA A 9 -5.17 0.11 11.25
N ALA A 10 -5.58 -0.91 11.99
CA ALA A 10 -6.09 -2.16 11.41
C ALA A 10 -7.36 -1.91 10.58
N LEU A 11 -8.28 -1.09 11.08
CA LEU A 11 -9.50 -0.75 10.34
C LEU A 11 -9.18 -0.04 9.02
N VAL A 12 -8.33 0.99 9.06
CA VAL A 12 -7.92 1.72 7.86
C VAL A 12 -7.19 0.81 6.89
N LEU A 13 -6.33 -0.08 7.38
CA LEU A 13 -5.61 -1.06 6.57
C LEU A 13 -6.59 -2.00 5.84
N VAL A 14 -7.57 -2.55 6.56
CA VAL A 14 -8.59 -3.42 5.95
C VAL A 14 -9.39 -2.67 4.89
N MET A 15 -9.77 -1.42 5.17
CA MET A 15 -10.48 -0.59 4.18
C MET A 15 -9.65 -0.34 2.93
N MET A 16 -8.36 -0.04 3.09
CA MET A 16 -7.45 0.18 1.96
C MET A 16 -7.23 -1.10 1.14
N LEU A 17 -7.03 -2.24 1.79
CA LEU A 17 -6.90 -3.53 1.10
C LEU A 17 -8.17 -3.91 0.36
N THR A 18 -9.33 -3.68 0.97
CA THR A 18 -10.62 -3.91 0.30
C THR A 18 -10.77 -3.01 -0.92
N ALA A 19 -10.43 -1.73 -0.80
CA ALA A 19 -10.47 -0.80 -1.94
C ALA A 19 -9.50 -1.22 -3.05
N LEU A 20 -8.30 -1.68 -2.69
CA LEU A 20 -7.29 -2.11 -3.66
C LEU A 20 -7.76 -3.35 -4.45
N PHE A 21 -8.22 -4.39 -3.78
CA PHE A 21 -8.59 -5.65 -4.42
C PHE A 21 -10.03 -5.64 -4.96
N ALA A 22 -11.01 -5.28 -4.16
CA ALA A 22 -12.41 -5.29 -4.59
C ALA A 22 -12.73 -4.09 -5.48
N GLY A 23 -12.25 -2.89 -5.12
CA GLY A 23 -12.43 -1.69 -5.96
C GLY A 23 -11.65 -1.78 -7.26
N GLY A 24 -10.41 -2.26 -7.20
CA GLY A 24 -9.56 -2.47 -8.36
C GLY A 24 -10.09 -3.55 -9.32
N ALA A 25 -10.92 -4.47 -8.86
CA ALA A 25 -11.55 -5.49 -9.68
C ALA A 25 -12.72 -4.97 -10.52
N GLN A 26 -13.22 -3.77 -10.25
CA GLN A 26 -14.33 -3.18 -11.01
C GLN A 26 -13.87 -2.81 -12.42
N PRO A 27 -14.69 -3.05 -13.46
CA PRO A 27 -14.33 -2.72 -14.84
C PRO A 27 -14.00 -1.23 -15.03
N GLU A 28 -14.68 -0.36 -14.28
CA GLU A 28 -14.50 1.10 -14.35
C GLU A 28 -13.13 1.55 -13.80
N ALA A 29 -12.47 0.71 -13.02
CA ALA A 29 -11.15 1.02 -12.49
C ALA A 29 -10.04 0.88 -13.55
N ALA A 30 -10.28 0.09 -14.62
CA ALA A 30 -9.31 -0.08 -15.68
C ALA A 30 -9.12 1.23 -16.46
N GLY A 31 -7.87 1.73 -16.48
CA GLY A 31 -7.55 2.99 -17.15
C GLY A 31 -8.07 4.25 -16.47
N LEU A 32 -8.64 4.15 -15.27
CA LEU A 32 -9.17 5.30 -14.51
C LEU A 32 -8.09 6.34 -14.24
N ILE A 33 -6.90 5.88 -13.90
CA ILE A 33 -5.74 6.74 -13.68
C ILE A 33 -4.72 6.46 -14.79
N PRO A 34 -4.56 7.38 -15.75
CA PRO A 34 -3.62 7.17 -16.85
C PRO A 34 -2.16 7.33 -16.39
N ALA A 35 -1.25 6.70 -17.13
CA ALA A 35 0.18 6.88 -16.89
C ALA A 35 0.59 8.35 -17.13
N PRO A 36 1.54 8.90 -16.38
CA PRO A 36 2.33 8.29 -15.31
C PRO A 36 1.67 8.37 -13.92
N TRP A 37 0.45 8.93 -13.83
CA TRP A 37 -0.26 9.19 -12.56
C TRP A 37 -0.64 7.91 -11.83
N ASP A 38 -0.84 6.80 -12.55
CA ASP A 38 -1.04 5.49 -11.98
C ASP A 38 0.14 5.04 -11.10
N LYS A 39 1.37 5.34 -11.50
CA LYS A 39 2.57 5.03 -10.72
C LYS A 39 2.64 5.87 -9.44
N LEU A 40 2.24 7.14 -9.51
CA LEU A 40 2.15 8.00 -8.33
C LEU A 40 1.08 7.50 -7.37
N ALA A 41 -0.05 7.00 -7.87
CA ALA A 41 -1.10 6.40 -7.06
C ALA A 41 -0.60 5.14 -6.34
N HIS A 42 0.09 4.22 -7.04
CA HIS A 42 0.74 3.05 -6.45
C HIS A 42 1.74 3.44 -5.37
N PHE A 43 2.65 4.34 -5.68
CA PHE A 43 3.63 4.87 -4.74
C PHE A 43 2.96 5.38 -3.46
N THR A 44 1.94 6.22 -3.59
CA THR A 44 1.26 6.84 -2.45
C THR A 44 0.52 5.81 -1.60
N VAL A 45 -0.25 4.92 -2.23
CA VAL A 45 -1.01 3.88 -1.52
C VAL A 45 -0.06 2.97 -0.75
N PHE A 46 1.01 2.51 -1.37
CA PHE A 46 1.95 1.58 -0.74
C PHE A 46 2.82 2.26 0.33
N ALA A 47 3.11 3.56 0.19
CA ALA A 47 3.72 4.35 1.26
C ALA A 47 2.82 4.41 2.50
N VAL A 48 1.53 4.67 2.31
CA VAL A 48 0.55 4.72 3.41
C VAL A 48 0.38 3.34 4.05
N LEU A 49 0.29 2.26 3.26
CA LEU A 49 0.23 0.89 3.80
C LEU A 49 1.44 0.59 4.69
N ALA A 50 2.64 0.92 4.24
CA ALA A 50 3.87 0.70 5.00
C ALA A 50 3.90 1.50 6.31
N VAL A 51 3.46 2.76 6.28
CA VAL A 51 3.34 3.59 7.48
C VAL A 51 2.33 3.02 8.46
N LEU A 52 1.17 2.58 7.97
CA LEU A 52 0.15 1.96 8.83
C LEU A 52 0.67 0.70 9.51
N MET A 53 1.36 -0.17 8.77
CA MET A 53 1.92 -1.41 9.34
C MET A 53 3.03 -1.12 10.34
N HIS A 54 3.96 -0.23 10.01
CA HIS A 54 5.07 0.11 10.90
C HIS A 54 4.61 0.93 12.11
N SER A 55 4.02 2.09 11.85
CA SER A 55 3.67 3.06 12.89
C SER A 55 2.36 2.73 13.60
N GLY A 56 1.37 2.25 12.84
CA GLY A 56 0.05 1.92 13.37
C GLY A 56 0.03 0.62 14.15
N LEU A 57 0.57 -0.45 13.55
CA LEU A 57 0.54 -1.80 14.14
C LEU A 57 1.80 -2.12 14.95
N GLY A 58 2.85 -1.30 14.87
CA GLY A 58 4.09 -1.51 15.63
C GLY A 58 5.03 -2.54 15.03
N MET A 59 4.90 -2.85 13.75
CA MET A 59 5.80 -3.79 13.07
C MET A 59 7.17 -3.16 12.84
N SER A 60 8.21 -3.99 12.73
CA SER A 60 9.53 -3.50 12.28
C SER A 60 9.43 -2.93 10.85
N ARG A 61 10.35 -2.04 10.49
CA ARG A 61 10.38 -1.47 9.13
C ARG A 61 10.56 -2.54 8.07
N VAL A 62 11.43 -3.50 8.32
CA VAL A 62 11.69 -4.61 7.39
C VAL A 62 10.43 -5.45 7.19
N LEU A 63 9.76 -5.83 8.27
CA LEU A 63 8.53 -6.62 8.20
C LEU A 63 7.43 -5.85 7.46
N ALA A 64 7.26 -4.57 7.75
CA ALA A 64 6.27 -3.73 7.07
C ALA A 64 6.52 -3.69 5.56
N VAL A 65 7.76 -3.45 5.13
CA VAL A 65 8.12 -3.43 3.70
C VAL A 65 7.88 -4.79 3.05
N VAL A 66 8.30 -5.88 3.69
CA VAL A 66 8.10 -7.24 3.16
C VAL A 66 6.61 -7.54 2.98
N LEU A 67 5.78 -7.26 3.98
CA LEU A 67 4.33 -7.52 3.90
C LEU A 67 3.65 -6.64 2.83
N VAL A 68 4.04 -5.38 2.73
CA VAL A 68 3.52 -4.47 1.71
C VAL A 68 3.91 -4.96 0.31
N MET A 69 5.12 -5.48 0.14
CA MET A 69 5.53 -6.05 -1.15
C MET A 69 4.81 -7.35 -1.49
N LEU A 70 4.44 -8.16 -0.49
CA LEU A 70 3.57 -9.32 -0.71
C LEU A 70 2.17 -8.89 -1.16
N VAL A 71 1.64 -7.80 -0.60
CA VAL A 71 0.38 -7.19 -1.08
C VAL A 71 0.54 -6.73 -2.52
N GLY A 72 1.63 -6.07 -2.86
CA GLY A 72 1.91 -5.62 -4.23
C GLY A 72 1.99 -6.77 -5.23
N ALA A 73 2.68 -7.85 -4.88
CA ALA A 73 2.75 -9.05 -5.70
C ALA A 73 1.38 -9.71 -5.87
N ALA A 74 0.59 -9.79 -4.79
CA ALA A 74 -0.77 -10.32 -4.85
C ALA A 74 -1.69 -9.45 -5.72
N ASP A 75 -1.55 -8.13 -5.66
CA ASP A 75 -2.30 -7.20 -6.51
C ASP A 75 -1.96 -7.41 -7.98
N GLU A 76 -0.68 -7.53 -8.34
CA GLU A 76 -0.25 -7.82 -9.71
C GLU A 76 -0.80 -9.15 -10.22
N LEU A 77 -0.72 -10.22 -9.42
CA LEU A 77 -1.28 -11.52 -9.77
C LEU A 77 -2.80 -11.46 -9.97
N HIS A 78 -3.50 -10.71 -9.11
CA HIS A 78 -4.94 -10.49 -9.23
C HIS A 78 -5.28 -9.73 -10.51
N GLN A 79 -4.53 -8.67 -10.84
CA GLN A 79 -4.74 -7.89 -12.06
C GLN A 79 -4.51 -8.70 -13.34
N MET A 80 -3.63 -9.70 -13.33
CA MET A 80 -3.42 -10.59 -14.48
C MET A 80 -4.69 -11.35 -14.90
N SER A 81 -5.63 -11.56 -13.99
CA SER A 81 -6.91 -12.23 -14.23
C SER A 81 -8.03 -11.28 -14.65
N LEU A 82 -7.80 -9.96 -14.63
CA LEU A 82 -8.82 -8.95 -14.87
C LEU A 82 -8.76 -8.41 -16.30
N PRO A 83 -9.92 -8.30 -17.01
CA PRO A 83 -9.98 -7.69 -18.34
C PRO A 83 -9.53 -6.23 -18.31
N GLY A 84 -8.76 -5.81 -19.32
CA GLY A 84 -8.30 -4.43 -19.47
C GLY A 84 -7.20 -4.02 -18.50
N ARG A 85 -6.63 -4.95 -17.75
CA ARG A 85 -5.53 -4.74 -16.83
C ARG A 85 -4.21 -5.22 -17.43
N PHE A 86 -3.17 -4.41 -17.29
CA PHE A 86 -1.83 -4.69 -17.78
C PHE A 86 -0.84 -4.59 -16.62
N PRO A 87 -0.74 -5.64 -15.79
CA PRO A 87 0.20 -5.65 -14.67
C PRO A 87 1.63 -5.58 -15.21
N GLY A 88 2.52 -4.96 -14.45
CA GLY A 88 3.88 -4.77 -14.87
C GLY A 88 4.85 -4.64 -13.71
N LEU A 89 6.12 -4.90 -14.00
CA LEU A 89 7.21 -4.76 -13.03
C LEU A 89 7.37 -3.32 -12.57
N ASP A 90 7.03 -2.35 -13.40
CA ASP A 90 7.04 -0.93 -13.09
C ASP A 90 6.05 -0.57 -11.95
N ASP A 91 4.89 -1.22 -11.89
CA ASP A 91 3.95 -1.05 -10.78
C ASP A 91 4.54 -1.57 -9.47
N LEU A 92 5.18 -2.76 -9.50
CA LEU A 92 5.89 -3.29 -8.33
C LEU A 92 7.04 -2.40 -7.88
N LEU A 93 7.78 -1.81 -8.80
CA LEU A 93 8.85 -0.87 -8.47
C LEU A 93 8.30 0.41 -7.81
N ALA A 94 7.17 0.93 -8.29
CA ALA A 94 6.48 2.05 -7.66
C ALA A 94 6.01 1.70 -6.25
N ASP A 95 5.46 0.51 -6.06
CA ASP A 95 5.02 -0.01 -4.75
C ASP A 95 6.20 -0.09 -3.78
N LEU A 96 7.34 -0.64 -4.21
CA LEU A 96 8.56 -0.73 -3.39
C LEU A 96 9.10 0.64 -3.02
N ALA A 97 9.20 1.54 -3.99
CA ALA A 97 9.66 2.90 -3.76
C ALA A 97 8.75 3.63 -2.75
N GLY A 98 7.44 3.45 -2.88
CA GLY A 98 6.46 4.00 -1.94
C GLY A 98 6.63 3.44 -0.53
N ALA A 99 6.74 2.11 -0.40
CA ALA A 99 6.92 1.44 0.89
C ALA A 99 8.21 1.90 1.60
N LEU A 100 9.32 1.95 0.87
CA LEU A 100 10.60 2.41 1.41
C LEU A 100 10.54 3.88 1.83
N CYS A 101 9.93 4.74 1.02
CA CYS A 101 9.72 6.16 1.35
C CYS A 101 8.85 6.31 2.60
N GLY A 102 7.77 5.54 2.71
CA GLY A 102 6.87 5.58 3.85
C GLY A 102 7.58 5.25 5.16
N VAL A 103 8.30 4.13 5.23
CA VAL A 103 9.03 3.74 6.45
C VAL A 103 10.21 4.66 6.74
N TRP A 104 10.83 5.25 5.71
CA TRP A 104 11.90 6.24 5.88
C TRP A 104 11.35 7.52 6.51
N LEU A 105 10.22 8.03 6.04
CA LEU A 105 9.58 9.23 6.59
C LEU A 105 9.26 9.10 8.08
N THR A 106 8.96 7.90 8.57
CA THR A 106 8.68 7.67 10.00
C THR A 106 9.87 7.99 10.90
N ARG A 107 11.09 8.03 10.36
CA ARG A 107 12.30 8.41 11.11
C ARG A 107 12.32 9.90 11.42
N TRP A 108 11.81 10.70 10.50
CA TRP A 108 11.91 12.17 10.55
C TRP A 108 10.64 12.83 11.10
N LEU A 109 9.49 12.18 10.96
CA LEU A 109 8.21 12.71 11.43
C LEU A 109 7.82 12.07 12.76
N PRO A 110 7.98 12.78 13.90
CA PRO A 110 7.70 12.20 15.21
C PRO A 110 6.28 11.66 15.37
N VAL A 111 5.31 12.30 14.69
CA VAL A 111 3.90 11.88 14.69
C VAL A 111 3.70 10.48 14.11
N LEU A 112 4.58 10.05 13.20
CA LEU A 112 4.53 8.74 12.55
C LEU A 112 5.37 7.68 13.24
N ARG A 113 6.10 8.03 14.32
CA ARG A 113 6.91 7.02 15.04
C ARG A 113 6.01 6.04 15.78
N PRO A 114 6.37 4.74 15.79
CA PRO A 114 5.68 3.76 16.62
C PRO A 114 5.80 4.15 18.11
N ARG A 115 4.76 3.98 18.85
CA ARG A 115 4.74 4.22 20.30
C ARG A 115 4.59 2.92 21.06
#